data_eadde95ddd7d0cf0e0a1cf8c1a5e252f
#
_entry.id   eadde95ddd7d0cf0e0a1cf8c1a5e252f
#
_cell.length_a   1.000
_cell.length_b   1.000
_cell.length_c   1.000
_cell.angle_alpha   90.00
_cell.angle_beta   90.00
_cell.angle_gamma   90.00
#
_symmetry.space_group_name_H-M   'P 1'
#
loop_
_entity.id
_entity.type
_entity.pdbx_description
1 polymer ?
#
loop_
_entity_poly.entity_id
_entity_poly.type
_entity_poly.pdbx_seq_one_letter_code
_entity_poly.pdbx_strand_id
1 'polypeptide(L)'
;MPELNIERTHTLGLVGARTVAERWREQAEQEWGMACEAESGESEDCMRFARSGVSGTLVVTDTRFDLHLKLGFLLGAYSAKIEEKIKANLDELLGPVV
;
A
#
# COMPACT_ATOMS: atom_id res chain seq x y z
N MET A 1 14.90 -7.61 10.65
CA MET A 1 14.42 -6.40 9.99
C MET A 1 12.95 -6.27 10.23
N PRO A 2 12.45 -5.10 10.65
CA PRO A 2 11.02 -4.95 10.87
C PRO A 2 10.23 -5.02 9.56
N GLU A 3 9.14 -5.75 9.63
CA GLU A 3 8.23 -5.90 8.52
C GLU A 3 6.84 -5.50 8.97
N LEU A 4 6.10 -4.83 8.09
CA LEU A 4 4.72 -4.44 8.35
C LEU A 4 3.82 -5.14 7.35
N ASN A 5 2.72 -5.71 7.85
CA ASN A 5 1.68 -6.30 7.02
C ASN A 5 0.37 -5.59 7.35
N ILE A 6 -0.20 -4.95 6.35
CA ILE A 6 -1.45 -4.22 6.52
C ILE A 6 -2.46 -4.78 5.53
N GLU A 7 -3.58 -5.27 6.04
CA GLU A 7 -4.66 -5.79 5.22
C GLU A 7 -5.91 -4.94 5.40
N ARG A 8 -6.59 -4.68 4.30
CA ARG A 8 -7.89 -4.00 4.32
C ARG A 8 -8.83 -4.72 3.37
N THR A 9 -10.00 -5.06 3.87
CA THR A 9 -11.08 -5.58 3.02
C THR A 9 -11.90 -4.42 2.47
N HIS A 10 -12.52 -4.62 1.32
CA HIS A 10 -13.37 -3.61 0.71
C HIS A 10 -14.45 -4.27 -0.14
N THR A 11 -15.40 -3.47 -0.58
CA THR A 11 -16.50 -3.92 -1.40
C THR A 11 -16.56 -3.19 -2.75
N LEU A 12 -15.41 -2.67 -3.20
CA LEU A 12 -15.35 -1.83 -4.40
C LEU A 12 -15.28 -2.61 -5.70
N GLY A 13 -15.01 -3.92 -5.63
CA GLY A 13 -14.70 -4.70 -6.80
C GLY A 13 -13.30 -4.37 -7.34
N LEU A 14 -12.85 -5.11 -8.36
CA LEU A 14 -11.49 -4.93 -8.87
C LEU A 14 -11.28 -3.57 -9.54
N VAL A 15 -12.26 -3.09 -10.30
CA VAL A 15 -12.14 -1.78 -10.98
C VAL A 15 -12.01 -0.65 -9.96
N GLY A 16 -12.86 -0.65 -8.95
CA GLY A 16 -12.78 0.36 -7.88
C GLY A 16 -11.49 0.25 -7.09
N ALA A 17 -11.06 -0.99 -6.81
CA ALA A 17 -9.82 -1.24 -6.10
C ALA A 17 -8.60 -0.72 -6.88
N ARG A 18 -8.59 -0.89 -8.20
CA ARG A 18 -7.52 -0.36 -9.04
C ARG A 18 -7.44 1.15 -9.00
N THR A 19 -8.60 1.82 -8.96
CA THR A 19 -8.65 3.28 -8.84
C THR A 19 -8.03 3.75 -7.52
N VAL A 20 -8.32 3.07 -6.42
CA VAL A 20 -7.75 3.39 -5.12
C VAL A 20 -6.24 3.12 -5.10
N ALA A 21 -5.82 1.99 -5.68
CA ALA A 21 -4.41 1.64 -5.77
C ALA A 21 -3.62 2.69 -6.57
N GLU A 22 -4.21 3.22 -7.64
CA GLU A 22 -3.59 4.26 -8.44
C GLU A 22 -3.40 5.55 -7.64
N ARG A 23 -4.39 5.93 -6.85
CA ARG A 23 -4.28 7.09 -5.95
C ARG A 23 -3.20 6.88 -4.90
N TRP A 24 -3.13 5.69 -4.35
CA TRP A 24 -2.08 5.35 -3.40
C TRP A 24 -0.70 5.47 -4.03
N ARG A 25 -0.56 4.96 -5.26
CA ARG A 25 0.70 5.07 -6.02
C ARG A 25 1.11 6.51 -6.22
N GLU A 26 0.17 7.36 -6.64
CA GLU A 26 0.44 8.78 -6.83
C GLU A 26 0.94 9.44 -5.54
N GLN A 27 0.30 9.14 -4.42
CA GLN A 27 0.73 9.67 -3.14
C GLN A 27 2.12 9.16 -2.75
N ALA A 28 2.38 7.87 -2.96
CA ALA A 28 3.68 7.29 -2.64
C ALA A 28 4.80 7.95 -3.46
N GLU A 29 4.55 8.18 -4.74
CA GLU A 29 5.53 8.85 -5.60
C GLU A 29 5.74 10.31 -5.23
N GLN A 30 4.67 11.04 -4.99
CA GLN A 30 4.72 12.49 -4.77
C GLN A 30 5.09 12.87 -3.33
N GLU A 31 4.50 12.20 -2.36
CA GLU A 31 4.71 12.55 -0.96
C GLU A 31 5.89 11.83 -0.32
N TRP A 32 6.13 10.59 -0.73
CA TRP A 32 7.15 9.76 -0.10
C TRP A 32 8.35 9.46 -1.00
N GLY A 33 8.32 9.94 -2.24
CA GLY A 33 9.44 9.78 -3.16
C GLY A 33 9.74 8.35 -3.53
N MET A 34 8.74 7.47 -3.55
CA MET A 34 8.93 6.07 -3.88
C MET A 34 8.93 5.83 -5.38
N ALA A 35 9.72 4.86 -5.83
CA ALA A 35 9.65 4.34 -7.19
C ALA A 35 8.67 3.16 -7.18
N CYS A 36 7.67 3.22 -8.03
CA CYS A 36 6.60 2.22 -8.08
C CYS A 36 6.57 1.53 -9.43
N GLU A 37 6.38 0.20 -9.40
CA GLU A 37 6.16 -0.62 -10.59
C GLU A 37 4.90 -1.45 -10.38
N ALA A 38 3.99 -1.42 -11.33
CA ALA A 38 2.73 -2.13 -11.23
C ALA A 38 2.60 -3.18 -12.33
N GLU A 39 2.06 -4.34 -11.97
CA GLU A 39 1.70 -5.40 -12.90
C GLU A 39 0.23 -5.73 -12.71
N SER A 40 -0.54 -5.70 -13.80
CA SER A 40 -1.96 -6.01 -13.75
C SER A 40 -2.22 -7.44 -14.19
N GLY A 41 -2.99 -8.17 -13.40
CA GLY A 41 -3.45 -9.51 -13.72
C GLY A 41 -4.96 -9.55 -13.95
N GLU A 42 -5.49 -10.72 -14.23
CA GLU A 42 -6.92 -10.90 -14.46
C GLU A 42 -7.75 -10.73 -13.19
N SER A 43 -7.25 -11.26 -12.07
CA SER A 43 -7.97 -11.25 -10.80
C SER A 43 -7.29 -10.43 -9.71
N GLU A 44 -6.07 -10.00 -9.95
CA GLU A 44 -5.32 -9.19 -8.97
C GLU A 44 -4.27 -8.33 -9.66
N ASP A 45 -3.93 -7.23 -9.03
CA ASP A 45 -2.81 -6.39 -9.43
C ASP A 45 -1.76 -6.44 -8.34
N CYS A 46 -0.50 -6.39 -8.74
CA CYS A 46 0.62 -6.33 -7.80
C CYS A 46 1.45 -5.09 -8.10
N MET A 47 1.70 -4.30 -7.09
CA MET A 47 2.55 -3.12 -7.19
C MET A 47 3.76 -3.29 -6.28
N ARG A 48 4.95 -3.08 -6.81
CA ARG A 48 6.17 -3.04 -6.02
C ARG A 48 6.61 -1.60 -5.88
N PHE A 49 7.05 -1.24 -4.70
CA PHE A 49 7.52 0.10 -4.44
C PHE A 49 8.77 0.05 -3.57
N ALA A 50 9.64 1.03 -3.77
CA ALA A 50 10.89 1.09 -3.04
C ALA A 50 11.44 2.51 -3.01
N ARG A 51 12.16 2.81 -1.95
CA ARG A 51 13.05 3.96 -1.84
C ARG A 51 14.16 3.56 -0.86
N SER A 52 15.13 4.45 -0.70
CA SER A 52 16.23 4.18 0.23
C SER A 52 15.67 3.87 1.63
N GLY A 53 15.94 2.67 2.14
CA GLY A 53 15.52 2.23 3.46
C GLY A 53 14.13 1.60 3.54
N VAL A 54 13.37 1.55 2.44
CA VAL A 54 12.02 0.96 2.43
C VAL A 54 11.79 0.21 1.13
N SER A 55 11.23 -0.98 1.23
CA SER A 55 10.73 -1.70 0.05
C SER A 55 9.44 -2.42 0.44
N GLY A 56 8.61 -2.68 -0.56
CA GLY A 56 7.38 -3.39 -0.29
C GLY A 56 6.57 -3.73 -1.52
N THR A 57 5.44 -4.38 -1.26
CA THR A 57 4.48 -4.77 -2.30
C THR A 57 3.07 -4.46 -1.84
N LEU A 58 2.22 -4.11 -2.78
CA LEU A 58 0.79 -3.96 -2.56
C LEU A 58 0.09 -4.91 -3.52
N VAL A 59 -0.67 -5.85 -2.98
CA VAL A 59 -1.50 -6.76 -3.77
C VAL A 59 -2.94 -6.30 -3.66
N VAL A 60 -3.58 -6.11 -4.80
CA VAL A 60 -4.95 -5.59 -4.89
C VAL A 60 -5.82 -6.64 -5.54
N THR A 61 -6.87 -7.03 -4.84
CA THR A 61 -7.89 -7.94 -5.36
C THR A 61 -9.24 -7.24 -5.37
N ASP A 62 -10.27 -7.95 -5.83
CA ASP A 62 -11.63 -7.41 -5.84
C ASP A 62 -12.21 -7.18 -4.44
N THR A 63 -11.61 -7.77 -3.40
CA THR A 63 -12.10 -7.68 -2.02
C THR A 63 -11.06 -7.25 -1.00
N ARG A 64 -9.78 -7.16 -1.38
CA ARG A 64 -8.69 -6.92 -0.41
C ARG A 64 -7.58 -6.05 -0.96
N PHE A 65 -6.98 -5.31 -0.03
CA PHE A 65 -5.66 -4.69 -0.20
C PHE A 65 -4.71 -5.33 0.80
N ASP A 66 -3.64 -5.94 0.30
CA ASP A 66 -2.59 -6.49 1.14
C ASP A 66 -1.30 -5.71 0.91
N LEU A 67 -0.88 -4.97 1.92
CA LEU A 67 0.34 -4.18 1.86
C LEU A 67 1.41 -4.82 2.73
N HIS A 68 2.56 -5.10 2.14
CA HIS A 68 3.71 -5.65 2.84
C HIS A 68 4.89 -4.68 2.70
N LEU A 69 5.45 -4.28 3.83
CA LEU A 69 6.57 -3.36 3.89
C LEU A 69 7.75 -3.97 4.63
N LYS A 70 8.94 -3.75 4.09
CA LYS A 70 10.20 -4.05 4.78
C LYS A 70 10.92 -2.74 5.05
N LEU A 71 11.22 -2.48 6.32
CA LEU A 71 11.92 -1.28 6.74
C LEU A 71 13.38 -1.59 7.01
N GLY A 72 14.25 -0.71 6.54
CA GLY A 72 15.67 -0.78 6.84
C GLY A 72 15.93 -0.47 8.30
N PHE A 73 17.17 -0.70 8.73
CA PHE A 73 17.58 -0.56 10.12
C PHE A 73 17.22 0.81 10.72
N LEU A 74 17.47 1.88 9.99
CA LEU A 74 17.21 3.23 10.50
C LEU A 74 15.73 3.55 10.66
N LEU A 75 14.91 3.04 9.74
CA LEU A 75 13.47 3.30 9.78
C LEU A 75 12.70 2.35 10.68
N GLY A 76 13.33 1.27 11.10
CA GLY A 76 12.69 0.31 12.01
C GLY A 76 12.25 0.93 13.32
N ALA A 77 12.97 1.95 13.80
CA ALA A 77 12.60 2.67 15.01
C ALA A 77 11.28 3.43 14.88
N TYR A 78 10.85 3.72 13.65
CA TYR A 78 9.62 4.45 13.37
C TYR A 78 8.50 3.56 12.83
N SER A 79 8.65 2.24 12.94
CA SER A 79 7.71 1.29 12.35
C SER A 79 6.27 1.52 12.79
N ALA A 80 6.04 1.79 14.08
CA ALA A 80 4.69 2.02 14.60
C ALA A 80 4.06 3.28 14.00
N LYS A 81 4.82 4.36 13.85
CA LYS A 81 4.32 5.60 13.24
C LYS A 81 4.05 5.42 11.75
N ILE A 82 4.92 4.70 11.06
CA ILE A 82 4.76 4.42 9.64
C ILE A 82 3.51 3.59 9.41
N GLU A 83 3.33 2.54 10.20
CA GLU A 83 2.15 1.69 10.13
C GLU A 83 0.86 2.48 10.37
N GLU A 84 0.83 3.29 11.40
CA GLU A 84 -0.31 4.12 11.73
C GLU A 84 -0.67 5.07 10.59
N LYS A 85 0.34 5.71 10.01
CA LYS A 85 0.14 6.66 8.91
C LYS A 85 -0.38 5.97 7.66
N ILE A 86 0.15 4.79 7.33
CA ILE A 86 -0.29 4.04 6.17
C ILE A 86 -1.72 3.54 6.36
N LYS A 87 -2.05 3.03 7.55
CA LYS A 87 -3.40 2.60 7.86
C LYS A 87 -4.41 3.74 7.73
N ALA A 88 -4.07 4.90 8.26
CA ALA A 88 -4.92 6.08 8.14
C ALA A 88 -5.10 6.50 6.68
N ASN A 89 -4.04 6.45 5.89
CA ASN A 89 -4.08 6.79 4.47
C ASN A 89 -4.97 5.82 3.69
N LEU A 90 -4.82 4.52 3.92
CA LEU A 90 -5.67 3.52 3.26
C LEU A 90 -7.14 3.67 3.66
N ASP A 91 -7.41 3.92 4.93
CA ASP A 91 -8.76 4.12 5.41
C ASP A 91 -9.40 5.36 4.77
N GLU A 92 -8.63 6.42 4.58
CA GLU A 92 -9.10 7.63 3.90
C GLU A 92 -9.41 7.36 2.43
N LEU A 93 -8.51 6.66 1.73
CA LEU A 93 -8.69 6.36 0.30
C LEU A 93 -9.83 5.38 0.04
N LEU A 94 -10.01 4.39 0.92
CA LEU A 94 -11.08 3.42 0.79
C LEU A 94 -12.44 3.98 1.21
N GLY A 95 -12.43 5.07 2.00
CA GLY A 95 -13.63 5.64 2.55
C GLY A 95 -14.22 4.81 3.69
N PRO A 96 -15.30 5.29 4.29
CA PRO A 96 -15.94 4.55 5.37
C PRO A 96 -16.49 3.21 4.87
N VAL A 97 -16.23 2.17 5.63
CA VAL A 97 -16.82 0.85 5.37
C VAL A 97 -18.24 0.89 5.92
N VAL A 98 -19.18 0.83 5.01
CA VAL A 98 -20.59 0.87 5.38
C VAL A 98 -21.14 -0.55 5.44
#